data_e7fa3fdebf8e2d025f0c947b46fe89c1
#
_entry.id   e7fa3fdebf8e2d025f0c947b46fe89c1
#
_cell.length_a   1.000
_cell.length_b   1.000
_cell.length_c   1.000
_cell.angle_alpha   90.00
_cell.angle_beta   90.00
_cell.angle_gamma   90.00
#
_symmetry.space_group_name_H-M   'P 1'
#
loop_
_entity.id
_entity.type
_entity.pdbx_description
1 polymer ?
#
loop_
_entity_poly.entity_id
_entity_poly.type
_entity_poly.pdbx_seq_one_letter_code
_entity_poly.pdbx_strand_id
1 'polypeptide(L)'
;LAAVSLPSYNTPDFYGSALLLKEKKMKKPYQKTMYACFIGYIVQAIVNNFVPLLFVTFQTDYRVPLQKITLLITVNFLIQLCVDLLSAGFIDRIGYRASVLLAHGFAAAGLILLTILPDCTADPFVGILLAVVVYALGGGLLEVLVSPILEACPTDNKASAMSLLHSFYCWGQMGVVLLSTLFFTVFGIANWKVLALVW
;
A
#
# COMPACT_ATOMS: atom_id res chain seq x y z
N LEU A 1 -45.51 11.00 -44.80
CA LEU A 1 -45.41 10.09 -43.67
C LEU A 1 -44.62 8.87 -44.10
N ALA A 2 -43.30 8.93 -44.03
CA ALA A 2 -42.43 7.80 -44.35
C ALA A 2 -42.20 7.02 -43.06
N ALA A 3 -42.63 5.77 -43.02
CA ALA A 3 -42.36 4.81 -41.95
C ALA A 3 -40.87 4.42 -42.01
N VAL A 4 -40.10 4.81 -41.01
CA VAL A 4 -38.73 4.31 -40.80
C VAL A 4 -38.86 2.91 -40.20
N SER A 5 -38.54 1.88 -40.99
CA SER A 5 -38.41 0.53 -40.49
C SER A 5 -37.16 0.38 -39.68
N LEU A 6 -37.30 0.09 -38.39
CA LEU A 6 -36.19 -0.25 -37.50
C LEU A 6 -35.65 -1.63 -37.88
N PRO A 7 -34.33 -1.85 -37.96
CA PRO A 7 -33.79 -3.18 -38.21
C PRO A 7 -34.10 -4.11 -37.04
N SER A 8 -34.61 -5.30 -37.37
CA SER A 8 -34.86 -6.39 -36.41
C SER A 8 -33.52 -6.88 -35.84
N TYR A 9 -33.25 -6.58 -34.57
CA TYR A 9 -32.15 -7.19 -33.83
C TYR A 9 -32.49 -8.66 -33.58
N ASN A 10 -31.84 -9.52 -34.32
CA ASN A 10 -31.92 -10.96 -34.12
C ASN A 10 -31.07 -11.33 -32.90
N THR A 11 -31.70 -11.61 -31.77
CA THR A 11 -31.11 -11.81 -30.44
C THR A 11 -30.53 -13.20 -30.12
N PRO A 12 -30.29 -14.16 -31.04
CA PRO A 12 -29.64 -15.41 -30.67
C PRO A 12 -28.12 -15.34 -30.50
N ASP A 13 -27.42 -14.39 -31.16
CA ASP A 13 -25.96 -14.40 -31.17
C ASP A 13 -25.30 -13.68 -29.97
N PHE A 14 -26.05 -12.84 -29.27
CA PHE A 14 -25.52 -12.10 -28.09
C PHE A 14 -25.36 -13.05 -26.88
N TYR A 15 -26.24 -14.01 -26.69
CA TYR A 15 -26.09 -15.00 -25.62
C TYR A 15 -25.10 -16.12 -25.95
N GLY A 16 -24.92 -16.44 -27.22
CA GLY A 16 -23.94 -17.42 -27.70
C GLY A 16 -22.51 -16.91 -27.55
N SER A 17 -22.26 -15.65 -27.88
CA SER A 17 -20.95 -15.02 -27.72
C SER A 17 -20.61 -14.74 -26.24
N ALA A 18 -21.57 -14.44 -25.39
CA ALA A 18 -21.36 -14.28 -23.95
C ALA A 18 -21.03 -15.61 -23.24
N LEU A 19 -21.56 -16.73 -23.74
CA LEU A 19 -21.24 -18.09 -23.23
C LEU A 19 -19.90 -18.63 -23.78
N LEU A 20 -19.42 -18.12 -24.90
CA LEU A 20 -18.11 -18.45 -25.48
C LEU A 20 -16.98 -17.54 -24.96
N LEU A 21 -17.27 -16.52 -24.18
CA LEU A 21 -16.30 -15.84 -23.30
C LEU A 21 -15.97 -16.72 -22.09
N LYS A 22 -15.79 -18.02 -22.38
CA LYS A 22 -15.27 -19.00 -21.45
C LYS A 22 -13.96 -18.46 -20.90
N GLU A 23 -13.93 -18.19 -19.59
CA GLU A 23 -12.78 -17.98 -18.73
C GLU A 23 -11.43 -18.20 -19.44
N LYS A 24 -10.88 -17.17 -20.02
CA LYS A 24 -9.47 -17.18 -20.43
C LYS A 24 -8.69 -17.11 -19.12
N LYS A 25 -8.60 -18.29 -18.51
CA LYS A 25 -7.94 -18.52 -17.23
C LYS A 25 -6.58 -17.83 -17.28
N MET A 26 -6.43 -16.79 -16.50
CA MET A 26 -5.21 -15.99 -16.42
C MET A 26 -3.99 -16.92 -16.37
N LYS A 27 -3.01 -16.71 -17.23
CA LYS A 27 -1.82 -17.56 -17.25
C LYS A 27 -1.19 -17.56 -15.87
N LYS A 28 -0.92 -18.73 -15.29
CA LYS A 28 -0.38 -18.94 -13.94
C LYS A 28 0.75 -17.98 -13.49
N PRO A 29 1.71 -17.55 -14.36
CA PRO A 29 2.76 -16.62 -13.95
C PRO A 29 2.22 -15.23 -13.56
N TYR A 30 1.16 -14.72 -14.17
CA TYR A 30 0.59 -13.41 -13.87
C TYR A 30 -0.26 -13.39 -12.60
N GLN A 31 -0.83 -14.53 -12.19
CA GLN A 31 -1.53 -14.63 -10.91
C GLN A 31 -0.61 -14.33 -9.72
N LYS A 32 0.65 -14.81 -9.76
CA LYS A 32 1.64 -14.51 -8.72
C LYS A 32 1.96 -13.02 -8.64
N THR A 33 2.06 -12.35 -9.80
CA THR A 33 2.29 -10.90 -9.86
C THR A 33 1.12 -10.13 -9.27
N MET A 34 -0.12 -10.53 -9.57
CA MET A 34 -1.32 -9.91 -8.99
C MET A 34 -1.35 -10.04 -7.46
N TYR A 35 -1.09 -11.25 -6.93
CA TYR A 35 -1.02 -11.45 -5.48
C TYR A 35 0.10 -10.61 -4.85
N ALA A 36 1.24 -10.48 -5.50
CA ALA A 36 2.32 -9.62 -5.04
C ALA A 36 1.89 -8.14 -4.98
N CYS A 37 1.10 -7.67 -5.96
CA CYS A 37 0.53 -6.33 -5.94
C CYS A 37 -0.46 -6.14 -4.78
N PHE A 38 -1.33 -7.11 -4.52
CA PHE A 38 -2.26 -7.05 -3.39
C PHE A 38 -1.53 -7.00 -2.04
N ILE A 39 -0.47 -7.81 -1.88
CA ILE A 39 0.40 -7.76 -0.70
C ILE A 39 1.10 -6.40 -0.60
N GLY A 40 1.57 -5.85 -1.71
CA GLY A 40 2.19 -4.52 -1.74
C GLY A 40 1.27 -3.43 -1.18
N TYR A 41 -0.02 -3.45 -1.52
CA TYR A 41 -0.98 -2.49 -0.97
C TYR A 41 -1.32 -2.74 0.50
N ILE A 42 -1.26 -3.99 0.98
CA ILE A 42 -1.34 -4.27 2.42
C ILE A 42 -0.13 -3.68 3.14
N VAL A 43 1.09 -3.86 2.61
CA VAL A 43 2.32 -3.26 3.18
C VAL A 43 2.24 -1.73 3.20
N GLN A 44 1.74 -1.11 2.13
CA GLN A 44 1.51 0.34 2.10
C GLN A 44 0.49 0.77 3.17
N ALA A 45 -0.57 0.00 3.37
CA ALA A 45 -1.55 0.27 4.42
C ALA A 45 -0.92 0.19 5.82
N ILE A 46 0.01 -0.77 6.06
CA ILE A 46 0.77 -0.86 7.31
C ILE A 46 1.60 0.41 7.52
N VAL A 47 2.39 0.80 6.53
CA VAL A 47 3.26 1.99 6.56
C VAL A 47 2.46 3.25 6.90
N ASN A 48 1.28 3.43 6.31
CA ASN A 48 0.49 4.64 6.50
C ASN A 48 -0.32 4.67 7.81
N ASN A 49 -0.67 3.50 8.37
CA ASN A 49 -1.63 3.44 9.47
C ASN A 49 -1.03 2.98 10.81
N PHE A 50 0.12 2.30 10.82
CA PHE A 50 0.70 1.79 12.06
C PHE A 50 1.23 2.91 12.97
N VAL A 51 2.00 3.85 12.43
CA VAL A 51 2.60 4.95 13.23
C VAL A 51 1.55 5.86 13.88
N PRO A 52 0.45 6.24 13.22
CA PRO A 52 -0.62 6.98 13.88
C PRO A 52 -1.19 6.32 15.15
N LEU A 53 -1.21 4.99 15.22
CA LEU A 53 -1.65 4.27 16.42
C LEU A 53 -0.71 4.45 17.63
N LEU A 54 0.55 4.85 17.38
CA LEU A 54 1.57 5.05 18.40
C LEU A 54 1.69 6.50 18.88
N PHE A 55 0.84 7.41 18.41
CA PHE A 55 0.97 8.84 18.73
C PHE A 55 0.88 9.13 20.22
N VAL A 56 -0.06 8.47 20.91
CA VAL A 56 -0.18 8.60 22.38
C VAL A 56 1.08 8.07 23.06
N THR A 57 1.63 6.94 22.60
CA THR A 57 2.88 6.37 23.13
C THR A 57 4.06 7.31 22.92
N PHE A 58 4.18 7.92 21.75
CA PHE A 58 5.24 8.91 21.49
C PHE A 58 5.12 10.14 22.38
N GLN A 59 3.89 10.55 22.70
CA GLN A 59 3.63 11.67 23.58
C GLN A 59 3.94 11.33 25.04
N THR A 60 3.54 10.16 25.51
CA THR A 60 3.71 9.75 26.91
C THR A 60 5.10 9.28 27.23
N ASP A 61 5.65 8.37 26.41
CA ASP A 61 6.91 7.68 26.71
C ASP A 61 8.14 8.48 26.27
N TYR A 62 8.05 9.13 25.10
CA TYR A 62 9.14 9.93 24.53
C TYR A 62 8.96 11.44 24.74
N ARG A 63 7.86 11.87 25.37
CA ARG A 63 7.55 13.29 25.65
C ARG A 63 7.57 14.17 24.38
N VAL A 64 7.23 13.58 23.23
CA VAL A 64 7.16 14.31 21.97
C VAL A 64 5.89 15.17 21.96
N PRO A 65 5.98 16.50 21.79
CA PRO A 65 4.80 17.36 21.78
C PRO A 65 3.91 17.07 20.56
N LEU A 66 2.60 17.24 20.73
CA LEU A 66 1.58 16.92 19.70
C LEU A 66 1.87 17.61 18.35
N GLN A 67 2.40 18.85 18.39
CA GLN A 67 2.77 19.58 17.17
C GLN A 67 3.87 18.86 16.37
N LYS A 68 4.84 18.25 17.03
CA LYS A 68 5.89 17.44 16.38
C LYS A 68 5.34 16.13 15.87
N ILE A 69 4.35 15.54 16.56
CA ILE A 69 3.68 14.30 16.12
C ILE A 69 2.89 14.53 14.82
N THR A 70 2.14 15.64 14.73
CA THR A 70 1.42 15.98 13.50
C THR A 70 2.36 16.25 12.32
N LEU A 71 3.57 16.76 12.60
CA LEU A 71 4.62 16.93 11.59
C LEU A 71 5.04 15.59 10.96
N LEU A 72 5.04 14.48 11.73
CA LEU A 72 5.38 13.16 11.20
C LEU A 72 4.42 12.74 10.08
N ILE A 73 3.12 13.00 10.23
CA ILE A 73 2.13 12.73 9.18
C ILE A 73 2.42 13.56 7.94
N THR A 74 2.65 14.86 8.15
CA THR A 74 2.93 15.79 7.04
C THR A 74 4.18 15.37 6.28
N VAL A 75 5.26 15.00 6.99
CA VAL A 75 6.50 14.54 6.37
C VAL A 75 6.29 13.22 5.63
N ASN A 76 5.54 12.26 6.22
CA ASN A 76 5.24 11.00 5.55
C ASN A 76 4.59 11.23 4.18
N PHE A 77 3.52 12.02 4.13
CA PHE A 77 2.82 12.27 2.86
C PHE A 77 3.62 13.17 1.90
N LEU A 78 4.40 14.13 2.42
CA LEU A 78 5.27 14.96 1.59
C LEU A 78 6.34 14.11 0.89
N ILE A 79 6.93 13.15 1.58
CA ILE A 79 7.91 12.24 0.99
C ILE A 79 7.24 11.35 -0.05
N GLN A 80 6.07 10.80 0.23
CA GLN A 80 5.32 10.01 -0.75
C GLN A 80 5.04 10.85 -2.00
N LEU A 81 4.57 12.08 -1.87
CA LEU A 81 4.37 13.00 -2.99
C LEU A 81 5.67 13.26 -3.77
N CYS A 82 6.79 13.47 -3.09
CA CYS A 82 8.09 13.64 -3.75
C CYS A 82 8.49 12.37 -4.53
N VAL A 83 8.27 11.20 -3.95
CA VAL A 83 8.51 9.92 -4.63
C VAL A 83 7.63 9.78 -5.85
N ASP A 84 6.34 10.13 -5.78
CA ASP A 84 5.42 10.10 -6.92
C ASP A 84 5.92 10.95 -8.08
N LEU A 85 6.34 12.18 -7.78
CA LEU A 85 6.83 13.11 -8.81
C LEU A 85 8.16 12.65 -9.45
N LEU A 86 9.05 12.02 -8.67
CA LEU A 86 10.37 11.59 -9.13
C LEU A 86 10.38 10.19 -9.74
N SER A 87 9.36 9.40 -9.45
CA SER A 87 9.31 7.98 -9.78
C SER A 87 9.36 7.67 -11.27
N ALA A 88 8.73 8.49 -12.11
CA ALA A 88 8.66 8.26 -13.56
C ALA A 88 10.05 8.12 -14.19
N GLY A 89 11.00 8.99 -13.84
CA GLY A 89 12.36 8.93 -14.37
C GLY A 89 13.27 7.88 -13.76
N PHE A 90 12.94 7.44 -12.54
CA PHE A 90 13.76 6.49 -11.78
C PHE A 90 13.35 5.04 -12.06
N ILE A 91 12.06 4.75 -12.08
CA ILE A 91 11.51 3.40 -12.28
C ILE A 91 11.89 2.86 -13.66
N ASP A 92 11.84 3.69 -14.70
CA ASP A 92 12.20 3.29 -16.07
C ASP A 92 13.68 2.87 -16.20
N ARG A 93 14.56 3.43 -15.35
CA ARG A 93 15.99 3.09 -15.36
C ARG A 93 16.33 1.82 -14.59
N ILE A 94 15.69 1.61 -13.44
CA ILE A 94 15.99 0.50 -12.52
C ILE A 94 15.12 -0.72 -12.82
N GLY A 95 13.93 -0.51 -13.36
CA GLY A 95 12.95 -1.54 -13.66
C GLY A 95 12.04 -1.89 -12.47
N TYR A 96 10.81 -2.27 -12.77
CA TYR A 96 9.75 -2.51 -11.80
C TYR A 96 10.12 -3.51 -10.71
N ARG A 97 10.79 -4.62 -11.07
CA ARG A 97 11.14 -5.67 -10.10
C ARG A 97 12.10 -5.19 -9.02
N ALA A 98 13.16 -4.48 -9.41
CA ALA A 98 14.13 -3.94 -8.46
C ALA A 98 13.49 -2.84 -7.60
N SER A 99 12.66 -1.99 -8.19
CA SER A 99 11.95 -0.92 -7.49
C SER A 99 10.98 -1.46 -6.43
N VAL A 100 10.24 -2.56 -6.71
CA VAL A 100 9.36 -3.21 -5.72
C VAL A 100 10.16 -3.82 -4.57
N LEU A 101 11.31 -4.45 -4.85
CA LEU A 101 12.18 -4.99 -3.79
C LEU A 101 12.74 -3.88 -2.92
N LEU A 102 13.17 -2.76 -3.52
CA LEU A 102 13.62 -1.58 -2.78
C LEU A 102 12.51 -0.98 -1.93
N ALA A 103 11.29 -0.89 -2.45
CA ALA A 103 10.13 -0.39 -1.72
C ALA A 103 9.85 -1.20 -0.44
N HIS A 104 9.80 -2.53 -0.54
CA HIS A 104 9.64 -3.39 0.63
C HIS A 104 10.84 -3.31 1.58
N GLY A 105 12.06 -3.20 1.02
CA GLY A 105 13.27 -3.02 1.81
C GLY A 105 13.24 -1.73 2.64
N PHE A 106 12.83 -0.61 2.06
CA PHE A 106 12.67 0.65 2.77
C PHE A 106 11.54 0.60 3.80
N ALA A 107 10.40 -0.02 3.48
CA ALA A 107 9.29 -0.18 4.42
C ALA A 107 9.75 -0.98 5.65
N ALA A 108 10.36 -2.14 5.44
CA ALA A 108 10.87 -2.99 6.53
C ALA A 108 11.98 -2.30 7.32
N ALA A 109 12.98 -1.72 6.66
CA ALA A 109 14.06 -0.99 7.32
C ALA A 109 13.54 0.17 8.17
N GLY A 110 12.58 0.93 7.66
CA GLY A 110 11.98 2.04 8.39
C GLY A 110 11.22 1.60 9.63
N LEU A 111 10.47 0.48 9.58
CA LEU A 111 9.80 -0.09 10.75
C LEU A 111 10.81 -0.62 11.79
N ILE A 112 11.89 -1.27 11.35
CA ILE A 112 12.98 -1.70 12.23
C ILE A 112 13.64 -0.48 12.88
N LEU A 113 14.00 0.54 12.10
CA LEU A 113 14.61 1.77 12.61
C LEU A 113 13.70 2.49 13.61
N LEU A 114 12.39 2.45 13.42
CA LEU A 114 11.42 3.01 14.36
C LEU A 114 11.51 2.37 15.74
N THR A 115 11.89 1.11 15.85
CA THR A 115 12.05 0.43 17.16
C THR A 115 13.36 0.76 17.86
N ILE A 116 14.38 1.25 17.14
CA ILE A 116 15.75 1.43 17.63
C ILE A 116 16.11 2.91 17.79
N LEU A 117 15.87 3.72 16.76
CA LEU A 117 16.36 5.10 16.69
C LEU A 117 15.84 6.01 17.81
N PRO A 118 14.58 5.93 18.25
CA PRO A 118 14.08 6.80 19.33
C PRO A 118 14.87 6.65 20.64
N ASP A 119 15.41 5.46 20.90
CA ASP A 119 16.19 5.19 22.12
C ASP A 119 17.68 5.52 21.96
N CYS A 120 18.17 5.55 20.71
CA CYS A 120 19.60 5.78 20.42
C CYS A 120 19.93 7.22 20.09
N THR A 121 18.94 8.07 19.79
CA THR A 121 19.14 9.47 19.43
C THR A 121 19.01 10.39 20.64
N ALA A 122 19.77 11.50 20.64
CA ALA A 122 19.72 12.50 21.71
C ALA A 122 18.32 13.16 21.85
N ASP A 123 17.60 13.34 20.72
CA ASP A 123 16.19 13.75 20.68
C ASP A 123 15.39 12.58 20.06
N PRO A 124 14.53 11.89 20.83
CA PRO A 124 13.71 10.78 20.33
C PRO A 124 12.87 11.15 19.10
N PHE A 125 12.42 12.40 19.00
CA PHE A 125 11.67 12.88 17.84
C PHE A 125 12.49 12.76 16.54
N VAL A 126 13.78 13.08 16.58
CA VAL A 126 14.66 12.96 15.40
C VAL A 126 14.77 11.50 14.97
N GLY A 127 14.89 10.58 15.93
CA GLY A 127 14.93 9.14 15.66
C GLY A 127 13.65 8.65 14.99
N ILE A 128 12.48 9.04 15.52
CA ILE A 128 11.18 8.72 14.93
C ILE A 128 11.07 9.33 13.52
N LEU A 129 11.45 10.59 13.35
CA LEU A 129 11.38 11.29 12.07
C LEU A 129 12.24 10.59 11.00
N LEU A 130 13.47 10.19 11.33
CA LEU A 130 14.35 9.47 10.41
C LEU A 130 13.73 8.11 9.99
N ALA A 131 13.15 7.39 10.94
CA ALA A 131 12.47 6.14 10.65
C ALA A 131 11.26 6.37 9.71
N VAL A 132 10.47 7.42 9.98
CA VAL A 132 9.32 7.85 9.13
C VAL A 132 9.80 8.16 7.71
N VAL A 133 10.88 8.90 7.55
CA VAL A 133 11.47 9.22 6.23
C VAL A 133 11.78 7.93 5.46
N VAL A 134 12.42 6.97 6.12
CA VAL A 134 12.83 5.71 5.46
C VAL A 134 11.60 4.89 5.03
N TYR A 135 10.62 4.65 5.91
CA TYR A 135 9.48 3.85 5.50
C TYR A 135 8.54 4.59 4.54
N ALA A 136 8.48 5.93 4.60
CA ALA A 136 7.69 6.73 3.67
C ALA A 136 8.21 6.63 2.22
N LEU A 137 9.54 6.51 2.03
CA LEU A 137 10.10 6.19 0.72
C LEU A 137 9.59 4.84 0.20
N GLY A 138 9.52 3.83 1.08
CA GLY A 138 8.97 2.52 0.76
C GLY A 138 7.48 2.60 0.38
N GLY A 139 6.68 3.30 1.19
CA GLY A 139 5.25 3.48 0.96
C GLY A 139 4.95 4.21 -0.35
N GLY A 140 5.63 5.32 -0.64
CA GLY A 140 5.47 6.07 -1.88
C GLY A 140 5.87 5.23 -3.11
N LEU A 141 6.97 4.48 -3.04
CA LEU A 141 7.34 3.58 -4.14
C LEU A 141 6.29 2.49 -4.38
N LEU A 142 5.70 1.90 -3.33
CA LEU A 142 4.63 0.91 -3.50
C LEU A 142 3.40 1.51 -4.16
N GLU A 143 3.02 2.73 -3.76
CA GLU A 143 1.87 3.44 -4.31
C GLU A 143 1.99 3.62 -5.82
N VAL A 144 3.13 4.09 -6.29
CA VAL A 144 3.38 4.35 -7.71
C VAL A 144 3.54 3.08 -8.54
N LEU A 145 4.14 2.03 -7.95
CA LEU A 145 4.53 0.82 -8.68
C LEU A 145 3.38 -0.16 -8.88
N VAL A 146 2.55 -0.35 -7.85
CA VAL A 146 1.63 -1.48 -7.78
C VAL A 146 0.52 -1.38 -8.83
N SER A 147 -0.04 -0.20 -9.04
CA SER A 147 -1.12 0.03 -10.01
C SER A 147 -0.67 -0.18 -11.46
N PRO A 148 0.44 0.40 -11.96
CA PRO A 148 0.93 0.13 -13.31
C PRO A 148 1.33 -1.33 -13.55
N ILE A 149 1.91 -2.00 -12.54
CA ILE A 149 2.24 -3.43 -12.65
C ILE A 149 0.99 -4.26 -12.86
N LEU A 150 -0.07 -3.98 -12.08
CA LEU A 150 -1.34 -4.70 -12.22
C LEU A 150 -2.00 -4.41 -13.56
N GLU A 151 -1.96 -3.16 -14.02
CA GLU A 151 -2.52 -2.75 -15.30
C GLU A 151 -1.81 -3.41 -16.49
N ALA A 152 -0.51 -3.63 -16.39
CA ALA A 152 0.29 -4.35 -17.39
C ALA A 152 0.00 -5.85 -17.41
N CYS A 153 -0.60 -6.43 -16.35
CA CYS A 153 -0.96 -7.85 -16.33
C CYS A 153 -2.09 -8.14 -17.32
N PRO A 154 -1.99 -9.19 -18.14
CA PRO A 154 -3.05 -9.59 -19.05
C PRO A 154 -4.22 -10.20 -18.27
N THR A 155 -5.22 -9.39 -17.98
CA THR A 155 -6.48 -9.79 -17.35
C THR A 155 -7.64 -9.45 -18.28
N ASP A 156 -8.71 -10.26 -18.26
CA ASP A 156 -9.89 -10.02 -19.09
C ASP A 156 -10.72 -8.82 -18.58
N ASN A 157 -10.60 -8.48 -17.30
CA ASN A 157 -11.30 -7.34 -16.68
C ASN A 157 -10.34 -6.51 -15.81
N LYS A 158 -9.65 -5.56 -16.44
CA LYS A 158 -8.71 -4.66 -15.77
C LYS A 158 -9.38 -3.78 -14.71
N ALA A 159 -10.57 -3.28 -15.00
CA ALA A 159 -11.32 -2.42 -14.07
C ALA A 159 -11.65 -3.18 -12.77
N SER A 160 -12.09 -4.44 -12.87
CA SER A 160 -12.35 -5.28 -11.70
C SER A 160 -11.08 -5.59 -10.91
N ALA A 161 -9.95 -5.86 -11.60
CA ALA A 161 -8.67 -6.11 -10.94
C ALA A 161 -8.16 -4.88 -10.20
N MET A 162 -8.28 -3.68 -10.77
CA MET A 162 -7.92 -2.41 -10.13
C MET A 162 -8.84 -2.10 -8.93
N SER A 163 -10.14 -2.30 -9.06
CA SER A 163 -11.09 -2.13 -7.95
C SER A 163 -10.75 -3.08 -6.78
N LEU A 164 -10.41 -4.32 -7.10
CA LEU A 164 -9.99 -5.32 -6.10
C LEU A 164 -8.69 -4.89 -5.42
N LEU A 165 -7.71 -4.37 -6.18
CA LEU A 165 -6.45 -3.88 -5.64
C LEU A 165 -6.68 -2.79 -4.57
N HIS A 166 -7.47 -1.78 -4.88
CA HIS A 166 -7.81 -0.72 -3.91
C HIS A 166 -8.60 -1.26 -2.70
N SER A 167 -9.43 -2.29 -2.91
CA SER A 167 -10.09 -2.98 -1.79
C SER A 167 -9.10 -3.66 -0.86
N PHE A 168 -8.00 -4.23 -1.37
CA PHE A 168 -6.94 -4.79 -0.53
C PHE A 168 -6.22 -3.73 0.31
N TYR A 169 -6.05 -2.50 -0.20
CA TYR A 169 -5.56 -1.40 0.61
C TYR A 169 -6.51 -1.09 1.78
N CYS A 170 -7.80 -0.96 1.51
CA CYS A 170 -8.81 -0.69 2.54
C CYS A 170 -8.88 -1.82 3.59
N TRP A 171 -8.83 -3.08 3.15
CA TRP A 171 -8.81 -4.23 4.06
C TRP A 171 -7.50 -4.28 4.85
N GLY A 172 -6.37 -3.94 4.22
CA GLY A 172 -5.08 -3.78 4.89
C GLY A 172 -5.15 -2.73 5.98
N GLN A 173 -5.70 -1.56 5.70
CA GLN A 173 -5.89 -0.48 6.67
C GLN A 173 -6.76 -0.92 7.85
N MET A 174 -7.91 -1.52 7.59
CA MET A 174 -8.76 -2.08 8.65
C MET A 174 -8.02 -3.16 9.45
N GLY A 175 -7.33 -4.07 8.76
CA GLY A 175 -6.57 -5.15 9.38
C GLY A 175 -5.48 -4.63 10.32
N VAL A 176 -4.69 -3.65 9.87
CA VAL A 176 -3.63 -3.03 10.69
C VAL A 176 -4.22 -2.41 11.96
N VAL A 177 -5.28 -1.63 11.83
CA VAL A 177 -5.92 -0.97 12.99
C VAL A 177 -6.49 -2.00 13.96
N LEU A 178 -7.27 -2.96 13.46
CA LEU A 178 -7.93 -3.98 14.30
C LEU A 178 -6.92 -4.90 14.98
N LEU A 179 -5.95 -5.46 14.22
CA LEU A 179 -4.97 -6.39 14.76
C LEU A 179 -4.00 -5.69 15.71
N SER A 180 -3.58 -4.46 15.41
CA SER A 180 -2.73 -3.69 16.32
C SER A 180 -3.49 -3.34 17.60
N THR A 181 -4.75 -2.92 17.52
CA THR A 181 -5.57 -2.62 18.69
C THR A 181 -5.79 -3.88 19.54
N LEU A 182 -6.08 -5.00 18.90
CA LEU A 182 -6.22 -6.29 19.60
C LEU A 182 -4.92 -6.68 20.30
N PHE A 183 -3.77 -6.56 19.59
CA PHE A 183 -2.46 -6.84 20.18
C PHE A 183 -2.20 -5.95 21.41
N PHE A 184 -2.45 -4.65 21.31
CA PHE A 184 -2.25 -3.72 22.43
C PHE A 184 -3.20 -3.99 23.60
N THR A 185 -4.41 -4.45 23.33
CA THR A 185 -5.36 -4.83 24.38
C THR A 185 -4.91 -6.08 25.13
N VAL A 186 -4.34 -7.07 24.44
CA VAL A 186 -3.93 -8.36 25.03
C VAL A 186 -2.55 -8.27 25.67
N PHE A 187 -1.58 -7.67 24.98
CA PHE A 187 -0.16 -7.67 25.39
C PHE A 187 0.31 -6.35 25.98
N GLY A 188 -0.54 -5.32 25.94
CA GLY A 188 -0.19 -3.96 26.37
C GLY A 188 0.56 -3.16 25.31
N ILE A 189 0.34 -1.84 25.34
CA ILE A 189 0.94 -0.91 24.35
C ILE A 189 2.46 -0.81 24.49
N ALA A 190 3.02 -1.11 25.66
CA ALA A 190 4.48 -1.13 25.88
C ALA A 190 5.23 -2.10 24.93
N ASN A 191 4.53 -3.11 24.39
CA ASN A 191 5.08 -4.08 23.45
C ASN A 191 4.98 -3.65 21.97
N TRP A 192 4.71 -2.37 21.69
CA TRP A 192 4.55 -1.84 20.33
C TRP A 192 5.75 -2.11 19.42
N LYS A 193 6.97 -2.15 19.98
CA LYS A 193 8.21 -2.46 19.22
C LYS A 193 8.18 -3.89 18.66
N VAL A 194 7.66 -4.84 19.44
CA VAL A 194 7.50 -6.22 18.96
C VAL A 194 6.51 -6.27 17.81
N LEU A 195 5.40 -5.55 17.93
CA LEU A 195 4.42 -5.48 16.87
C LEU A 195 4.96 -4.80 15.60
N ALA A 196 5.78 -3.75 15.74
CA ALA A 196 6.45 -3.10 14.62
C ALA A 196 7.38 -4.05 13.84
N LEU A 197 7.99 -5.03 14.52
CA LEU A 197 8.84 -6.05 13.88
C LEU A 197 8.03 -7.19 13.24
N VAL A 198 6.77 -7.36 13.65
CA VAL A 198 5.85 -8.35 13.07
C VAL A 198 5.24 -7.82 11.76
N TRP A 199 4.97 -6.51 11.71
CA TRP A 199 4.48 -5.85 10.51
C TRP A 199 5.56 -5.72 9.44
#